data_eefcd8788043b08eed9f5a4fb08c34a6
#
_entry.id   eefcd8788043b08eed9f5a4fb08c34a6
#
_cell.length_a   1.000
_cell.length_b   1.000
_cell.length_c   1.000
_cell.angle_alpha   90.00
_cell.angle_beta   90.00
_cell.angle_gamma   90.00
#
_symmetry.space_group_name_H-M   'P 1'
#
loop_
_entity.id
_entity.type
_entity.pdbx_description
1 polymer ?
#
loop_
_entity_poly.entity_id
_entity_poly.type
_entity_poly.pdbx_seq_one_letter_code
_entity_poly.pdbx_strand_id
1 'polypeptide(L)'
;MNSNLMLKNVGTNIQEKAALIWNVANTLVGLYKPHEYGLVILPMCLIKRFHDCLLPTHRQVLEAAEKFKDLEVKEGFLTKAAGYQFYNTSKFTFETLLADSANIADNFEDYLNGFSDNVKDILHRMKFEDQIKTMKEGKVLYQVISDFNSVKADMSPKKISAVDMGYIFENLVQRFSESYDEEAGAHFTSRDIIYLMCDLLVNNDKNAFSNNGINK
;
A
#
# COMPACT_ATOMS: atom_id res chain seq x y z
N MET A 1 21.12 1.17 26.10
CA MET A 1 21.52 -0.16 25.57
C MET A 1 20.46 -0.79 24.65
N ASN A 2 19.36 -0.11 24.31
CA ASN A 2 18.22 -0.69 23.55
C ASN A 2 18.01 -0.16 22.11
N SER A 3 18.75 0.87 21.69
CA SER A 3 18.54 1.45 20.34
C SER A 3 19.03 0.55 19.20
N ASN A 4 20.16 -0.14 19.40
CA ASN A 4 20.70 -1.04 18.37
C ASN A 4 19.89 -2.34 18.18
N LEU A 5 19.14 -2.79 19.20
CA LEU A 5 18.26 -3.96 19.08
C LEU A 5 16.96 -3.61 18.34
N MET A 6 16.43 -2.40 18.57
CA MET A 6 15.26 -1.89 17.83
C MET A 6 15.54 -1.70 16.34
N LEU A 7 16.68 -1.09 16.00
CA LEU A 7 17.09 -0.89 14.60
C LEU A 7 17.31 -2.24 13.88
N LYS A 8 17.84 -3.26 14.57
CA LYS A 8 18.05 -4.58 14.01
C LYS A 8 16.73 -5.32 13.74
N ASN A 9 15.74 -5.21 14.65
CA ASN A 9 14.42 -5.83 14.47
C ASN A 9 13.59 -5.14 13.37
N VAL A 10 13.66 -3.82 13.27
CA VAL A 10 13.00 -3.03 12.21
C VAL A 10 13.57 -3.40 10.84
N GLY A 11 14.90 -3.45 10.70
CA GLY A 11 15.56 -3.83 9.44
C GLY A 11 15.20 -5.25 8.98
N THR A 12 15.13 -6.21 9.92
CA THR A 12 14.78 -7.60 9.60
C THR A 12 13.34 -7.72 9.10
N ASN A 13 12.39 -7.03 9.75
CA ASN A 13 10.98 -7.08 9.36
C ASN A 13 10.74 -6.43 7.99
N ILE A 14 11.42 -5.33 7.68
CA ILE A 14 11.35 -4.66 6.38
C ILE A 14 11.89 -5.56 5.27
N GLN A 15 13.04 -6.21 5.49
CA GLN A 15 13.64 -7.12 4.52
C GLN A 15 12.77 -8.35 4.26
N GLU A 16 12.18 -8.94 5.31
CA GLU A 16 11.25 -10.07 5.16
C GLU A 16 10.01 -9.68 4.35
N LYS A 17 9.44 -8.50 4.61
CA LYS A 17 8.28 -8.00 3.85
C LYS A 17 8.65 -7.69 2.40
N ALA A 18 9.78 -7.04 2.17
CA ALA A 18 10.27 -6.78 0.83
C ALA A 18 10.55 -8.08 0.06
N ALA A 19 11.13 -9.10 0.71
CA ALA A 19 11.36 -10.41 0.10
C ALA A 19 10.05 -11.13 -0.23
N LEU A 20 9.04 -11.06 0.66
CA LEU A 20 7.72 -11.64 0.40
C LEU A 20 7.06 -10.98 -0.83
N ILE A 21 7.04 -9.65 -0.85
CA ILE A 21 6.44 -8.89 -1.95
C ILE A 21 7.17 -9.20 -3.25
N TRP A 22 8.50 -9.38 -3.19
CA TRP A 22 9.29 -9.81 -4.33
C TRP A 22 8.95 -11.24 -4.80
N ASN A 23 8.56 -12.13 -3.89
CA ASN A 23 8.10 -13.48 -4.27
C ASN A 23 6.82 -13.45 -5.11
N VAL A 24 5.96 -12.43 -4.95
CA VAL A 24 4.81 -12.23 -5.82
C VAL A 24 5.24 -12.03 -7.29
N ALA A 25 6.43 -11.47 -7.53
CA ALA A 25 6.98 -11.36 -8.87
C ALA A 25 7.08 -12.72 -9.59
N ASN A 26 7.30 -13.82 -8.85
CA ASN A 26 7.33 -15.16 -9.43
C ASN A 26 5.97 -15.57 -10.02
N THR A 27 4.87 -15.11 -9.43
CA THR A 27 3.51 -15.34 -9.93
C THR A 27 3.25 -14.59 -11.25
N LEU A 28 4.00 -13.51 -11.49
CA LEU A 28 3.85 -12.66 -12.68
C LEU A 28 4.75 -13.10 -13.85
N VAL A 29 5.66 -14.04 -13.62
CA VAL A 29 6.58 -14.56 -14.66
C VAL A 29 5.77 -15.15 -15.82
N GLY A 30 6.16 -14.77 -17.04
CA GLY A 30 5.51 -15.25 -18.26
C GLY A 30 4.31 -14.42 -18.72
N LEU A 31 3.67 -13.67 -17.81
CA LEU A 31 2.61 -12.72 -18.15
C LEU A 31 3.13 -11.29 -18.27
N TYR A 32 4.07 -10.92 -17.40
CA TYR A 32 4.70 -9.61 -17.35
C TYR A 32 6.22 -9.72 -17.59
N LYS A 33 6.81 -8.68 -18.13
CA LYS A 33 8.26 -8.53 -18.16
C LYS A 33 8.79 -8.07 -16.79
N PRO A 34 10.05 -8.34 -16.45
CA PRO A 34 10.59 -7.97 -15.13
C PRO A 34 10.40 -6.50 -14.73
N HIS A 35 10.56 -5.59 -15.68
CA HIS A 35 10.36 -4.16 -15.46
C HIS A 35 8.88 -3.77 -15.28
N GLU A 36 7.93 -4.61 -15.64
CA GLU A 36 6.49 -4.36 -15.49
C GLU A 36 5.93 -4.84 -14.14
N TYR A 37 6.68 -5.65 -13.37
CA TYR A 37 6.20 -6.18 -12.09
C TYR A 37 5.76 -5.09 -11.11
N GLY A 38 6.43 -3.93 -11.14
CA GLY A 38 6.08 -2.78 -10.32
C GLY A 38 4.66 -2.26 -10.56
N LEU A 39 4.12 -2.41 -11.79
CA LEU A 39 2.77 -1.99 -12.15
C LEU A 39 1.68 -2.79 -11.39
N VAL A 40 1.99 -4.00 -10.96
CA VAL A 40 1.11 -4.86 -10.17
C VAL A 40 1.46 -4.80 -8.69
N ILE A 41 2.73 -4.97 -8.34
CA ILE A 41 3.17 -5.16 -6.97
C ILE A 41 2.98 -3.90 -6.12
N LEU A 42 3.28 -2.72 -6.67
CA LEU A 42 3.15 -1.47 -5.90
C LEU A 42 1.68 -1.16 -5.56
N PRO A 43 0.72 -1.18 -6.51
CA PRO A 43 -0.70 -1.00 -6.17
C PRO A 43 -1.22 -2.07 -5.21
N MET A 44 -0.89 -3.34 -5.41
CA MET A 44 -1.32 -4.42 -4.53
C MET A 44 -0.78 -4.27 -3.11
N CYS A 45 0.47 -3.84 -2.94
CA CYS A 45 1.06 -3.55 -1.65
C CYS A 45 0.30 -2.41 -0.94
N LEU A 46 -0.07 -1.37 -1.67
CA LEU A 46 -0.85 -0.24 -1.16
C LEU A 46 -2.27 -0.67 -0.76
N ILE A 47 -2.95 -1.43 -1.62
CA ILE A 47 -4.29 -1.97 -1.36
C ILE A 47 -4.26 -2.86 -0.11
N LYS A 48 -3.26 -3.74 0.00
CA LYS A 48 -3.09 -4.59 1.18
C LYS A 48 -2.88 -3.77 2.46
N ARG A 49 -2.07 -2.71 2.41
CA ARG A 49 -1.91 -1.79 3.54
C ARG A 49 -3.22 -1.14 3.94
N PHE A 50 -3.99 -0.60 2.98
CA PHE A 50 -5.30 -0.01 3.26
C PHE A 50 -6.28 -1.04 3.83
N HIS A 51 -6.32 -2.24 3.25
CA HIS A 51 -7.12 -3.34 3.75
C HIS A 51 -6.82 -3.62 5.24
N ASP A 52 -5.56 -3.84 5.58
CA ASP A 52 -5.14 -4.19 6.93
C ASP A 52 -5.34 -3.06 7.96
N CYS A 53 -5.28 -1.80 7.52
CA CYS A 53 -5.65 -0.64 8.32
C CYS A 53 -7.15 -0.63 8.64
N LEU A 54 -7.99 -0.93 7.65
CA LEU A 54 -9.45 -0.82 7.74
C LEU A 54 -10.11 -2.07 8.34
N LEU A 55 -9.44 -3.23 8.28
CA LEU A 55 -10.03 -4.51 8.71
C LEU A 55 -10.63 -4.46 10.13
N PRO A 56 -10.01 -3.82 11.14
CA PRO A 56 -10.59 -3.75 12.49
C PRO A 56 -11.89 -2.96 12.58
N THR A 57 -12.12 -2.01 11.66
CA THR A 57 -13.28 -1.10 11.67
C THR A 57 -14.21 -1.34 10.48
N HIS A 58 -13.95 -2.35 9.66
CA HIS A 58 -14.69 -2.65 8.45
C HIS A 58 -16.19 -2.76 8.68
N ARG A 59 -16.60 -3.52 9.69
CA ARG A 59 -18.02 -3.67 10.06
C ARG A 59 -18.67 -2.35 10.43
N GLN A 60 -17.98 -1.49 11.19
CA GLN A 60 -18.48 -0.17 11.58
C GLN A 60 -18.68 0.75 10.38
N VAL A 61 -17.80 0.65 9.38
CA VAL A 61 -17.93 1.38 8.11
C VAL A 61 -19.15 0.90 7.34
N LEU A 62 -19.37 -0.41 7.23
CA LEU A 62 -20.56 -0.97 6.55
C LEU A 62 -21.87 -0.55 7.26
N GLU A 63 -21.93 -0.61 8.59
CA GLU A 63 -23.07 -0.14 9.38
C GLU A 63 -23.33 1.36 9.17
N ALA A 64 -22.26 2.17 9.14
CA ALA A 64 -22.37 3.59 8.85
C ALA A 64 -22.83 3.86 7.40
N ALA A 65 -22.31 3.11 6.43
CA ALA A 65 -22.70 3.24 5.02
C ALA A 65 -24.20 2.96 4.83
N GLU A 66 -24.74 1.92 5.45
CA GLU A 66 -26.17 1.61 5.40
C GLU A 66 -27.01 2.66 6.14
N LYS A 67 -26.58 3.07 7.34
CA LYS A 67 -27.30 4.07 8.15
C LYS A 67 -27.42 5.42 7.46
N PHE A 68 -26.41 5.83 6.74
CA PHE A 68 -26.33 7.15 6.11
C PHE A 68 -26.46 7.09 4.58
N LYS A 69 -27.02 6.00 4.03
CA LYS A 69 -27.11 5.78 2.57
C LYS A 69 -27.85 6.90 1.83
N ASP A 70 -28.87 7.49 2.47
CA ASP A 70 -29.72 8.51 1.87
C ASP A 70 -29.15 9.94 1.98
N LEU A 71 -27.98 10.12 2.62
CA LEU A 71 -27.32 11.41 2.72
C LEU A 71 -26.44 11.66 1.47
N GLU A 72 -26.54 12.86 0.92
CA GLU A 72 -25.66 13.29 -0.20
C GLU A 72 -24.19 13.38 0.25
N VAL A 73 -23.93 13.86 1.47
CA VAL A 73 -22.58 14.01 2.04
C VAL A 73 -22.42 13.06 3.23
N LYS A 74 -21.89 11.88 2.97
CA LYS A 74 -21.67 10.84 3.98
C LYS A 74 -20.20 10.57 4.31
N GLU A 75 -19.27 11.16 3.58
CA GLU A 75 -17.82 10.91 3.71
C GLU A 75 -17.30 11.14 5.12
N GLY A 76 -17.72 12.22 5.80
CA GLY A 76 -17.32 12.54 7.17
C GLY A 76 -17.75 11.48 8.19
N PHE A 77 -18.90 10.82 7.97
CA PHE A 77 -19.36 9.72 8.83
C PHE A 77 -18.57 8.43 8.57
N LEU A 78 -18.25 8.16 7.31
CA LEU A 78 -17.50 6.97 6.90
C LEU A 78 -16.03 7.04 7.34
N THR A 79 -15.37 8.19 7.16
CA THR A 79 -13.99 8.42 7.64
C THR A 79 -13.91 8.35 9.17
N LYS A 80 -14.92 8.88 9.87
CA LYS A 80 -15.01 8.77 11.33
C LYS A 80 -15.19 7.31 11.79
N ALA A 81 -16.04 6.53 11.11
CA ALA A 81 -16.24 5.11 11.38
C ALA A 81 -14.97 4.29 11.08
N ALA A 82 -14.27 4.62 10.02
CA ALA A 82 -13.01 3.98 9.61
C ALA A 82 -11.86 4.30 10.58
N GLY A 83 -11.84 5.51 11.17
CA GLY A 83 -10.73 6.03 11.97
C GLY A 83 -9.54 6.49 11.12
N TYR A 84 -9.74 6.67 9.82
CA TYR A 84 -8.74 7.10 8.83
C TYR A 84 -9.34 8.11 7.87
N GLN A 85 -8.49 8.82 7.11
CA GLN A 85 -8.93 9.73 6.03
C GLN A 85 -9.37 8.99 4.75
N PHE A 86 -9.55 7.68 4.86
CA PHE A 86 -10.02 6.78 3.82
C PHE A 86 -10.86 5.66 4.43
N TYR A 87 -11.72 5.06 3.62
CA TYR A 87 -12.60 3.97 4.02
C TYR A 87 -12.82 3.00 2.86
N ASN A 88 -13.48 1.87 3.13
CA ASN A 88 -13.99 0.96 2.11
C ASN A 88 -15.39 0.48 2.50
N THR A 89 -16.37 0.66 1.61
CA THR A 89 -17.77 0.28 1.80
C THR A 89 -18.13 -1.05 1.13
N SER A 90 -17.19 -1.73 0.47
CA SER A 90 -17.43 -3.06 -0.08
C SER A 90 -17.57 -4.09 1.04
N LYS A 91 -18.44 -5.06 0.81
CA LYS A 91 -18.60 -6.22 1.72
C LYS A 91 -17.43 -7.20 1.70
N PHE A 92 -16.58 -7.10 0.68
CA PHE A 92 -15.48 -8.02 0.48
C PHE A 92 -14.27 -7.69 1.35
N THR A 93 -13.56 -8.75 1.73
CA THR A 93 -12.21 -8.75 2.31
C THR A 93 -11.34 -9.65 1.44
N PHE A 94 -10.02 -9.64 1.61
CA PHE A 94 -9.16 -10.59 0.87
C PHE A 94 -9.55 -12.05 1.11
N GLU A 95 -9.96 -12.39 2.33
CA GLU A 95 -10.44 -13.73 2.68
C GLU A 95 -11.71 -14.11 1.90
N THR A 96 -12.71 -13.21 1.87
CA THR A 96 -13.98 -13.48 1.18
C THR A 96 -13.83 -13.42 -0.34
N LEU A 97 -12.90 -12.63 -0.88
CA LEU A 97 -12.55 -12.66 -2.30
C LEU A 97 -12.02 -14.03 -2.72
N LEU A 98 -11.12 -14.61 -1.93
CA LEU A 98 -10.53 -15.93 -2.21
C LEU A 98 -11.55 -17.07 -2.04
N ALA A 99 -12.57 -16.89 -1.21
CA ALA A 99 -13.65 -17.88 -1.03
C ALA A 99 -14.54 -18.03 -2.29
N ASP A 100 -14.59 -17.02 -3.17
CA ASP A 100 -15.34 -17.05 -4.43
C ASP A 100 -14.39 -16.87 -5.64
N SER A 101 -13.62 -17.90 -5.91
CA SER A 101 -12.60 -17.89 -6.97
C SER A 101 -13.19 -17.75 -8.37
N ALA A 102 -14.44 -18.19 -8.58
CA ALA A 102 -15.10 -18.14 -9.90
C ALA A 102 -15.41 -16.69 -10.32
N ASN A 103 -15.75 -15.83 -9.35
CA ASN A 103 -16.12 -14.44 -9.58
C ASN A 103 -15.06 -13.46 -9.07
N ILE A 104 -13.83 -13.93 -8.83
CA ILE A 104 -12.82 -13.16 -8.12
C ILE A 104 -12.49 -11.81 -8.77
N ALA A 105 -12.51 -11.74 -10.11
CA ALA A 105 -12.21 -10.51 -10.81
C ALA A 105 -13.31 -9.45 -10.59
N ASP A 106 -14.56 -9.83 -10.77
CA ASP A 106 -15.69 -8.93 -10.61
C ASP A 106 -15.86 -8.52 -9.13
N ASN A 107 -15.65 -9.46 -8.20
CA ASN A 107 -15.67 -9.19 -6.77
C ASN A 107 -14.50 -8.27 -6.34
N PHE A 108 -13.33 -8.40 -6.97
CA PHE A 108 -12.18 -7.55 -6.69
C PHE A 108 -12.39 -6.13 -7.24
N GLU A 109 -13.00 -5.99 -8.42
CA GLU A 109 -13.40 -4.69 -8.95
C GLU A 109 -14.43 -4.01 -8.02
N ASP A 110 -15.43 -4.75 -7.52
CA ASP A 110 -16.38 -4.23 -6.52
C ASP A 110 -15.69 -3.83 -5.22
N TYR A 111 -14.72 -4.63 -4.76
CA TYR A 111 -13.90 -4.30 -3.60
C TYR A 111 -13.15 -2.98 -3.79
N LEU A 112 -12.54 -2.75 -4.94
CA LEU A 112 -11.80 -1.52 -5.24
C LEU A 112 -12.74 -0.31 -5.37
N ASN A 113 -13.91 -0.50 -5.96
CA ASN A 113 -14.94 0.54 -6.09
C ASN A 113 -15.50 0.97 -4.72
N GLY A 114 -15.43 0.12 -3.72
CA GLY A 114 -15.82 0.45 -2.33
C GLY A 114 -14.90 1.45 -1.63
N PHE A 115 -13.70 1.68 -2.12
CA PHE A 115 -12.79 2.67 -1.52
C PHE A 115 -13.29 4.11 -1.69
N SER A 116 -12.90 4.96 -0.76
CA SER A 116 -13.07 6.41 -0.85
C SER A 116 -12.37 7.00 -2.08
N ASP A 117 -12.86 8.13 -2.57
CA ASP A 117 -12.43 8.72 -3.84
C ASP A 117 -10.93 9.05 -3.86
N ASN A 118 -10.36 9.50 -2.75
CA ASN A 118 -8.92 9.74 -2.65
C ASN A 118 -8.07 8.48 -2.89
N VAL A 119 -8.53 7.30 -2.46
CA VAL A 119 -7.84 6.03 -2.74
C VAL A 119 -8.04 5.61 -4.17
N LYS A 120 -9.27 5.72 -4.71
CA LYS A 120 -9.58 5.42 -6.12
C LYS A 120 -8.73 6.28 -7.07
N ASP A 121 -8.58 7.57 -6.77
CA ASP A 121 -7.71 8.49 -7.51
C ASP A 121 -6.25 8.02 -7.56
N ILE A 122 -5.72 7.51 -6.44
CA ILE A 122 -4.36 6.98 -6.40
C ILE A 122 -4.25 5.76 -7.32
N LEU A 123 -5.18 4.80 -7.21
CA LEU A 123 -5.18 3.58 -8.01
C LEU A 123 -5.35 3.89 -9.51
N HIS A 124 -6.20 4.85 -9.85
CA HIS A 124 -6.39 5.30 -11.23
C HIS A 124 -5.11 5.92 -11.81
N ARG A 125 -4.41 6.78 -11.06
CA ARG A 125 -3.12 7.34 -11.48
C ARG A 125 -2.04 6.27 -11.67
N MET A 126 -2.13 5.16 -10.94
CA MET A 126 -1.27 4.00 -11.12
C MET A 126 -1.69 3.11 -12.29
N LYS A 127 -2.80 3.42 -12.99
CA LYS A 127 -3.39 2.63 -14.09
C LYS A 127 -3.62 1.17 -13.70
N PHE A 128 -4.10 0.96 -12.46
CA PHE A 128 -4.20 -0.37 -11.91
C PHE A 128 -5.35 -1.18 -12.53
N GLU A 129 -6.40 -0.51 -13.03
CA GLU A 129 -7.52 -1.15 -13.74
C GLU A 129 -7.04 -1.96 -14.95
N ASP A 130 -6.06 -1.44 -15.71
CA ASP A 130 -5.47 -2.14 -16.85
C ASP A 130 -4.76 -3.43 -16.39
N GLN A 131 -4.12 -3.38 -15.23
CA GLN A 131 -3.40 -4.54 -14.68
C GLN A 131 -4.37 -5.63 -14.19
N ILE A 132 -5.51 -5.25 -13.62
CA ILE A 132 -6.56 -6.21 -13.21
C ILE A 132 -7.05 -6.99 -14.43
N LYS A 133 -7.31 -6.31 -15.52
CA LYS A 133 -7.74 -6.94 -16.79
C LYS A 133 -6.67 -7.91 -17.29
N THR A 134 -5.42 -7.51 -17.33
CA THR A 134 -4.30 -8.37 -17.74
C THR A 134 -4.17 -9.59 -16.84
N MET A 135 -4.26 -9.41 -15.51
CA MET A 135 -4.19 -10.52 -14.55
C MET A 135 -5.39 -11.48 -14.66
N LYS A 136 -6.59 -10.96 -14.98
CA LYS A 136 -7.80 -11.76 -15.23
C LYS A 136 -7.60 -12.63 -16.46
N GLU A 137 -7.17 -12.05 -17.58
CA GLU A 137 -6.90 -12.75 -18.84
C GLU A 137 -5.78 -13.80 -18.66
N GLY A 138 -4.73 -13.45 -17.93
CA GLY A 138 -3.62 -14.34 -17.61
C GLY A 138 -3.92 -15.38 -16.51
N LYS A 139 -5.11 -15.33 -15.88
CA LYS A 139 -5.55 -16.24 -14.79
C LYS A 139 -4.64 -16.25 -13.57
N VAL A 140 -3.91 -15.14 -13.31
CA VAL A 140 -3.01 -15.02 -12.15
C VAL A 140 -3.59 -14.20 -11.01
N LEU A 141 -4.70 -13.50 -11.21
CA LEU A 141 -5.30 -12.60 -10.21
C LEU A 141 -5.58 -13.31 -8.87
N TYR A 142 -6.14 -14.53 -8.91
CA TYR A 142 -6.39 -15.32 -7.70
C TYR A 142 -5.10 -15.55 -6.91
N GLN A 143 -4.05 -15.98 -7.60
CA GLN A 143 -2.78 -16.28 -6.95
C GLN A 143 -2.13 -15.01 -6.36
N VAL A 144 -2.17 -13.89 -7.08
CA VAL A 144 -1.67 -12.61 -6.59
C VAL A 144 -2.41 -12.19 -5.31
N ILE A 145 -3.75 -12.24 -5.29
CA ILE A 145 -4.53 -11.92 -4.09
C ILE A 145 -4.20 -12.90 -2.95
N SER A 146 -4.04 -14.19 -3.25
CA SER A 146 -3.67 -15.23 -2.29
C SER A 146 -2.30 -14.97 -1.66
N ASP A 147 -1.31 -14.59 -2.46
CA ASP A 147 0.03 -14.27 -1.99
C ASP A 147 0.00 -13.09 -1.00
N PHE A 148 -0.79 -12.06 -1.29
CA PHE A 148 -1.01 -10.91 -0.40
C PHE A 148 -1.91 -11.22 0.80
N ASN A 149 -2.67 -12.32 0.80
CA ASN A 149 -3.46 -12.76 1.97
C ASN A 149 -2.70 -13.68 2.92
N SER A 150 -1.44 -13.99 2.62
CA SER A 150 -0.62 -14.82 3.50
C SER A 150 -0.34 -14.13 4.85
N VAL A 151 -0.14 -14.92 5.91
CA VAL A 151 0.20 -14.40 7.26
C VAL A 151 1.46 -13.53 7.24
N LYS A 152 2.40 -13.84 6.37
CA LYS A 152 3.64 -13.07 6.18
C LYS A 152 3.36 -11.70 5.53
N ALA A 153 2.25 -11.54 4.83
CA ALA A 153 1.83 -10.30 4.18
C ALA A 153 1.04 -9.36 5.09
N ASP A 154 0.95 -9.62 6.39
CA ASP A 154 0.30 -8.70 7.35
C ASP A 154 1.02 -7.35 7.37
N MET A 155 0.34 -6.32 6.86
CA MET A 155 0.80 -4.93 6.79
C MET A 155 0.02 -4.02 7.75
N SER A 156 -0.61 -4.61 8.78
CA SER A 156 -1.37 -3.84 9.77
C SER A 156 -0.49 -2.84 10.52
N PRO A 157 -1.07 -1.73 11.03
CA PRO A 157 -0.34 -0.74 11.83
C PRO A 157 0.30 -1.32 13.09
N LYS A 158 -0.20 -2.45 13.59
CA LYS A 158 0.36 -3.18 14.73
C LYS A 158 1.68 -3.88 14.40
N LYS A 159 1.89 -4.24 13.13
CA LYS A 159 3.08 -4.96 12.65
C LYS A 159 4.07 -4.05 11.97
N ILE A 160 3.57 -3.06 11.23
CA ILE A 160 4.38 -2.17 10.40
C ILE A 160 3.93 -0.73 10.66
N SER A 161 4.83 0.11 11.15
CA SER A 161 4.56 1.54 11.32
C SER A 161 4.40 2.24 9.96
N ALA A 162 3.89 3.48 9.96
CA ALA A 162 3.81 4.29 8.74
C ALA A 162 5.20 4.58 8.15
N VAL A 163 6.20 4.78 9.02
CA VAL A 163 7.59 5.01 8.61
C VAL A 163 8.17 3.75 7.96
N ASP A 164 7.97 2.57 8.57
CA ASP A 164 8.46 1.30 8.02
C ASP A 164 7.80 0.98 6.68
N MET A 165 6.51 1.31 6.54
CA MET A 165 5.81 1.19 5.26
C MET A 165 6.45 2.07 4.18
N GLY A 166 6.87 3.28 4.54
CA GLY A 166 7.67 4.15 3.66
C GLY A 166 8.97 3.49 3.22
N TYR A 167 9.71 2.86 4.12
CA TYR A 167 10.93 2.13 3.79
C TYR A 167 10.68 0.93 2.87
N ILE A 168 9.59 0.19 3.07
CA ILE A 168 9.21 -0.92 2.19
C ILE A 168 8.95 -0.40 0.77
N PHE A 169 8.14 0.65 0.65
CA PHE A 169 7.83 1.26 -0.65
C PHE A 169 9.10 1.77 -1.35
N GLU A 170 9.95 2.49 -0.63
CA GLU A 170 11.22 3.00 -1.14
C GLU A 170 12.10 1.86 -1.69
N ASN A 171 12.23 0.76 -0.93
CA ASN A 171 13.00 -0.40 -1.36
C ASN A 171 12.41 -1.06 -2.62
N LEU A 172 11.07 -1.13 -2.71
CA LEU A 172 10.39 -1.67 -3.89
C LEU A 172 10.61 -0.78 -5.11
N VAL A 173 10.41 0.53 -4.98
CA VAL A 173 10.63 1.49 -6.06
C VAL A 173 12.08 1.45 -6.54
N GLN A 174 13.05 1.41 -5.63
CA GLN A 174 14.46 1.26 -5.98
C GLN A 174 14.72 -0.01 -6.80
N ARG A 175 14.26 -1.17 -6.32
CA ARG A 175 14.46 -2.45 -7.02
C ARG A 175 13.80 -2.50 -8.39
N PHE A 176 12.62 -1.88 -8.52
CA PHE A 176 11.96 -1.81 -9.82
C PHE A 176 12.67 -0.82 -10.76
N SER A 177 13.14 0.32 -10.26
CA SER A 177 13.91 1.26 -11.09
C SER A 177 15.24 0.66 -11.56
N GLU A 178 15.89 -0.17 -10.75
CA GLU A 178 17.10 -0.90 -11.15
C GLU A 178 16.84 -1.95 -12.25
N SER A 179 15.60 -2.42 -12.39
CA SER A 179 15.19 -3.36 -13.45
C SER A 179 14.87 -2.68 -14.79
N TYR A 180 14.70 -1.36 -14.79
CA TYR A 180 14.68 -0.57 -16.02
C TYR A 180 16.13 -0.27 -16.40
N ASP A 181 16.50 -0.48 -17.65
CA ASP A 181 17.80 -0.07 -18.22
C ASP A 181 17.97 1.48 -18.27
N GLU A 182 17.05 2.22 -17.67
CA GLU A 182 17.10 3.66 -17.52
C GLU A 182 17.88 4.02 -16.26
N GLU A 183 18.65 5.11 -16.33
CA GLU A 183 19.49 5.61 -15.24
C GLU A 183 18.74 5.61 -13.90
N ALA A 184 19.12 4.73 -13.00
CA ALA A 184 18.47 4.55 -11.67
C ALA A 184 18.37 5.88 -10.87
N GLY A 185 19.22 6.85 -11.19
CA GLY A 185 19.20 8.19 -10.60
C GLY A 185 18.03 9.09 -11.02
N ALA A 186 17.28 8.74 -12.09
CA ALA A 186 16.18 9.57 -12.58
C ALA A 186 14.91 9.50 -11.70
N HIS A 187 14.75 8.44 -10.90
CA HIS A 187 13.52 8.16 -10.14
C HIS A 187 13.70 8.07 -8.63
N PHE A 188 14.93 8.11 -8.13
CA PHE A 188 15.22 7.86 -6.73
C PHE A 188 16.35 8.74 -6.20
N THR A 189 16.06 9.49 -5.12
CA THR A 189 17.08 10.22 -4.35
C THR A 189 17.39 9.42 -3.09
N SER A 190 18.66 9.02 -2.89
CA SER A 190 19.03 8.24 -1.73
C SER A 190 18.78 9.03 -0.42
N ARG A 191 18.41 8.32 0.64
CA ARG A 191 18.16 8.94 1.95
C ARG A 191 19.36 9.68 2.51
N ASP A 192 20.55 9.18 2.27
CA ASP A 192 21.78 9.84 2.75
C ASP A 192 21.92 11.23 2.14
N ILE A 193 21.58 11.38 0.84
CA ILE A 193 21.54 12.69 0.19
C ILE A 193 20.42 13.56 0.78
N ILE A 194 19.22 13.00 1.01
CA ILE A 194 18.10 13.72 1.62
C ILE A 194 18.49 14.20 3.03
N TYR A 195 19.08 13.34 3.85
CA TYR A 195 19.54 13.71 5.20
C TYR A 195 20.59 14.81 5.14
N LEU A 196 21.58 14.68 4.26
CA LEU A 196 22.60 15.71 4.07
C LEU A 196 21.96 17.06 3.68
N MET A 197 21.02 17.04 2.74
CA MET A 197 20.31 18.25 2.31
C MET A 197 19.51 18.86 3.47
N CYS A 198 18.79 18.05 4.24
CA CYS A 198 18.05 18.51 5.40
C CYS A 198 18.97 19.08 6.47
N ASP A 199 20.09 18.42 6.76
CA ASP A 199 21.06 18.88 7.74
C ASP A 199 21.68 20.22 7.32
N LEU A 200 22.04 20.39 6.04
CA LEU A 200 22.58 21.65 5.54
C LEU A 200 21.56 22.80 5.62
N LEU A 201 20.27 22.50 5.39
CA LEU A 201 19.21 23.51 5.42
C LEU A 201 18.83 23.95 6.83
N VAL A 202 18.82 23.04 7.80
CA VAL A 202 18.24 23.30 9.11
C VAL A 202 19.25 23.36 10.26
N ASN A 203 20.48 22.89 10.05
CA ASN A 203 21.49 22.78 11.12
C ASN A 203 21.88 24.15 11.73
N ASN A 204 21.77 25.22 10.96
CA ASN A 204 22.08 26.57 11.41
C ASN A 204 20.90 27.30 12.06
N ASP A 205 19.68 26.75 11.96
CA ASP A 205 18.46 27.32 12.52
C ASP A 205 17.89 26.44 13.63
N LYS A 206 18.26 26.76 14.87
CA LYS A 206 17.79 26.04 16.07
C LYS A 206 16.28 26.13 16.28
N ASN A 207 15.61 27.04 15.61
CA ASN A 207 14.18 27.25 15.70
C ASN A 207 13.42 26.76 14.44
N ALA A 208 14.11 26.06 13.51
CA ALA A 208 13.49 25.56 12.28
C ALA A 208 12.28 24.64 12.55
N PHE A 209 12.33 23.92 13.68
CA PHE A 209 11.27 23.01 14.10
C PHE A 209 10.58 23.50 15.36
N SER A 210 9.26 23.52 15.35
CA SER A 210 8.41 23.76 16.51
C SER A 210 7.44 22.59 16.72
N ASN A 211 6.74 22.58 17.86
CA ASN A 211 5.68 21.60 18.11
C ASN A 211 4.54 21.65 17.07
N ASN A 212 4.43 22.71 16.32
CA ASN A 212 3.40 22.94 15.27
C ASN A 212 3.94 22.72 13.85
N GLY A 213 5.18 22.25 13.69
CA GLY A 213 5.82 21.99 12.41
C GLY A 213 7.03 22.87 12.13
N ILE A 214 7.32 23.10 10.85
CA ILE A 214 8.46 23.92 10.41
C ILE A 214 8.08 25.38 10.49
N ASN A 215 8.87 26.18 11.18
CA ASN A 215 8.73 27.64 11.20
C ASN A 215 9.16 28.21 9.84
N LYS A 216 8.36 29.08 9.28
CA LYS A 216 8.65 29.82 8.04
C LYS A 216 9.42 31.09 8.34
#